data_debe2b90a31524bd8a9cd17091c25edf
#
_entry.id   debe2b90a31524bd8a9cd17091c25edf
#
_cell.length_a   1.000
_cell.length_b   1.000
_cell.length_c   1.000
_cell.angle_alpha   90.00
_cell.angle_beta   90.00
_cell.angle_gamma   90.00
#
_symmetry.space_group_name_H-M   'P 1'
#
loop_
_entity.id
_entity.type
_entity.pdbx_description
1 polymer ?
#
loop_
_entity_poly.entity_id
_entity_poly.type
_entity_poly.pdbx_seq_one_letter_code
_entity_poly.pdbx_strand_id
1 'polypeptide(L)'
;MGRLHSKGKGISASAVVDQICKLAKKGATPSQIGVILRDSHGVAQVRVVTGNRILRILKSNGLAPDIPEDLYMLIKKRLIWILQEEDGVLTTTPQAVAVRKHLERNRKDKDSKFRLILIESRIHRLARYYKTVGVLPPTWRYESATASTIVS
;
A
#
# COMPACT_ATOMS: atom_id res chain seq x y z
N MET A 1 -30.92 6.17 19.55
CA MET A 1 -31.22 5.57 18.24
C MET A 1 -32.02 4.30 18.48
N GLY A 2 -33.27 4.24 17.97
CA GLY A 2 -34.09 3.05 18.06
C GLY A 2 -33.45 1.89 17.30
N ARG A 3 -33.42 0.71 17.90
CA ARG A 3 -32.99 -0.51 17.19
C ARG A 3 -34.08 -0.88 16.19
N LEU A 4 -33.71 -1.07 14.93
CA LEU A 4 -34.61 -1.61 13.92
C LEU A 4 -34.92 -3.07 14.27
N HIS A 5 -36.11 -3.29 14.82
CA HIS A 5 -36.66 -4.63 15.08
C HIS A 5 -37.22 -5.22 13.78
N SER A 6 -36.38 -5.46 12.80
CA SER A 6 -36.74 -6.20 11.59
C SER A 6 -36.00 -7.54 11.58
N LYS A 7 -36.61 -8.56 10.98
CA LYS A 7 -35.90 -9.81 10.59
C LYS A 7 -34.87 -9.46 9.50
N GLY A 8 -33.93 -8.58 9.84
CA GLY A 8 -33.11 -7.83 8.93
C GLY A 8 -32.30 -8.73 8.02
N LYS A 9 -32.47 -8.52 6.73
CA LYS A 9 -31.61 -9.04 5.67
C LYS A 9 -30.47 -8.04 5.34
N GLY A 10 -30.13 -7.18 6.29
CA GLY A 10 -29.08 -6.19 6.14
C GLY A 10 -27.67 -6.77 6.24
N ILE A 11 -26.66 -5.97 5.90
CA ILE A 11 -25.25 -6.35 5.96
C ILE A 11 -24.84 -6.42 7.44
N SER A 12 -24.34 -7.59 7.87
CA SER A 12 -23.85 -7.79 9.24
C SER A 12 -22.45 -7.19 9.41
N ALA A 13 -22.26 -6.42 10.49
CA ALA A 13 -20.95 -5.83 10.82
C ALA A 13 -19.87 -6.91 11.03
N SER A 14 -20.20 -8.01 11.73
CA SER A 14 -19.28 -9.12 11.97
C SER A 14 -18.87 -9.81 10.67
N ALA A 15 -19.83 -10.08 9.78
CA ALA A 15 -19.55 -10.70 8.49
C ALA A 15 -18.63 -9.84 7.63
N VAL A 16 -18.80 -8.50 7.67
CA VAL A 16 -17.91 -7.56 6.96
C VAL A 16 -16.50 -7.58 7.56
N VAL A 17 -16.36 -7.63 8.88
CA VAL A 17 -15.05 -7.73 9.54
C VAL A 17 -14.35 -9.02 9.14
N ASP A 18 -15.05 -10.15 9.12
CA ASP A 18 -14.48 -11.44 8.69
C ASP A 18 -14.02 -11.41 7.22
N GLN A 19 -14.80 -10.77 6.34
CA GLN A 19 -14.41 -10.57 4.94
C GLN A 19 -13.16 -9.71 4.81
N ILE A 20 -13.04 -8.62 5.57
CA ILE A 20 -11.85 -7.77 5.61
C ILE A 20 -10.63 -8.59 6.01
N CYS A 21 -10.73 -9.38 7.07
CA CYS A 21 -9.63 -10.23 7.53
C CYS A 21 -9.23 -11.30 6.49
N LYS A 22 -10.19 -11.92 5.81
CA LYS A 22 -9.94 -12.87 4.74
C LYS A 22 -9.22 -12.23 3.55
N LEU A 23 -9.63 -11.04 3.13
CA LEU A 23 -8.99 -10.31 2.03
C LEU A 23 -7.58 -9.84 2.40
N ALA A 24 -7.36 -9.38 3.63
CA ALA A 24 -6.04 -9.00 4.12
C ALA A 24 -5.07 -10.19 4.14
N LYS A 25 -5.53 -11.38 4.58
CA LYS A 25 -4.73 -12.63 4.52
C LYS A 25 -4.36 -13.05 3.10
N LYS A 26 -5.16 -12.66 2.09
CA LYS A 26 -4.83 -12.84 0.66
C LYS A 26 -3.84 -11.81 0.12
N GLY A 27 -3.37 -10.86 0.94
CA GLY A 27 -2.41 -9.83 0.55
C GLY A 27 -3.02 -8.57 -0.05
N ALA A 28 -4.35 -8.39 0.05
CA ALA A 28 -4.99 -7.16 -0.43
C ALA A 28 -4.68 -5.97 0.50
N THR A 29 -4.35 -4.82 -0.09
CA THR A 29 -4.12 -3.58 0.66
C THR A 29 -5.43 -3.03 1.24
N PRO A 30 -5.39 -2.20 2.29
CA PRO A 30 -6.59 -1.60 2.88
C PRO A 30 -7.47 -0.86 1.86
N SER A 31 -6.86 -0.17 0.91
CA SER A 31 -7.60 0.52 -0.17
C SER A 31 -8.25 -0.46 -1.14
N GLN A 32 -7.54 -1.52 -1.54
CA GLN A 32 -8.07 -2.58 -2.40
C GLN A 32 -9.22 -3.33 -1.73
N ILE A 33 -9.11 -3.63 -0.42
CA ILE A 33 -10.18 -4.24 0.35
C ILE A 33 -11.46 -3.39 0.27
N GLY A 34 -11.33 -2.06 0.41
CA GLY A 34 -12.47 -1.15 0.29
C GLY A 34 -13.15 -1.21 -1.09
N VAL A 35 -12.37 -1.25 -2.15
CA VAL A 35 -12.88 -1.39 -3.54
C VAL A 35 -13.58 -2.74 -3.73
N ILE A 36 -12.99 -3.85 -3.32
CA ILE A 36 -13.58 -5.19 -3.44
C ILE A 36 -14.91 -5.28 -2.68
N LEU A 37 -14.96 -4.74 -1.45
CA LEU A 37 -16.18 -4.74 -0.65
C LEU A 37 -17.29 -3.89 -1.29
N ARG A 38 -16.93 -2.76 -1.88
CA ARG A 38 -17.88 -1.90 -2.60
C ARG A 38 -18.42 -2.58 -3.86
N ASP A 39 -17.55 -3.13 -4.69
CA ASP A 39 -17.90 -3.59 -6.03
C ASP A 39 -18.45 -5.03 -6.05
N SER A 40 -17.93 -5.92 -5.19
CA SER A 40 -18.30 -7.34 -5.20
C SER A 40 -19.25 -7.74 -4.06
N HIS A 41 -19.25 -7.02 -2.95
CA HIS A 41 -20.02 -7.39 -1.75
C HIS A 41 -21.12 -6.38 -1.40
N GLY A 42 -21.31 -5.31 -2.18
CA GLY A 42 -22.34 -4.32 -1.97
C GLY A 42 -22.19 -3.48 -0.70
N VAL A 43 -20.99 -3.46 -0.08
CA VAL A 43 -20.70 -2.64 1.11
C VAL A 43 -20.21 -1.28 0.65
N ALA A 44 -21.13 -0.32 0.49
CA ALA A 44 -20.78 1.01 -0.01
C ALA A 44 -19.77 1.74 0.89
N GLN A 45 -19.91 1.64 2.21
CA GLN A 45 -19.04 2.30 3.17
C GLN A 45 -18.83 1.45 4.43
N VAL A 46 -17.66 0.86 4.59
CA VAL A 46 -17.33 -0.01 5.73
C VAL A 46 -17.52 0.70 7.07
N ARG A 47 -17.16 1.99 7.16
CA ARG A 47 -17.26 2.77 8.38
C ARG A 47 -18.71 2.90 8.88
N VAL A 48 -19.68 2.98 7.99
CA VAL A 48 -21.10 3.08 8.35
C VAL A 48 -21.61 1.75 8.94
N VAL A 49 -21.18 0.63 8.37
CA VAL A 49 -21.62 -0.70 8.78
C VAL A 49 -20.90 -1.14 10.06
N THR A 50 -19.57 -0.96 10.15
CA THR A 50 -18.76 -1.49 11.25
C THR A 50 -18.41 -0.47 12.33
N GLY A 51 -18.68 0.82 12.10
CA GLY A 51 -18.25 1.92 12.98
C GLY A 51 -16.76 2.26 12.90
N ASN A 52 -15.95 1.46 12.25
CA ASN A 52 -14.49 1.60 12.17
C ASN A 52 -13.98 1.69 10.72
N ARG A 53 -12.82 2.34 10.55
CA ARG A 53 -12.09 2.32 9.28
C ARG A 53 -11.38 0.97 9.09
N ILE A 54 -11.22 0.52 7.85
CA ILE A 54 -10.58 -0.76 7.50
C ILE A 54 -9.22 -0.94 8.19
N LEU A 55 -8.34 0.05 8.12
CA LEU A 55 -7.02 -0.02 8.75
C LEU A 55 -7.12 -0.20 10.28
N ARG A 56 -8.11 0.40 10.95
CA ARG A 56 -8.30 0.22 12.39
C ARG A 56 -8.75 -1.21 12.72
N ILE A 57 -9.62 -1.79 11.89
CA ILE A 57 -10.05 -3.18 12.00
C ILE A 57 -8.85 -4.12 11.83
N LEU A 58 -8.01 -3.86 10.83
CA LEU A 58 -6.80 -4.67 10.59
C LEU A 58 -5.80 -4.56 11.74
N LYS A 59 -5.61 -3.36 12.31
CA LYS A 59 -4.75 -3.16 13.49
C LYS A 59 -5.26 -3.92 14.71
N SER A 60 -6.55 -3.91 14.97
CA SER A 60 -7.14 -4.64 16.11
C SER A 60 -7.06 -6.17 15.94
N ASN A 61 -6.97 -6.67 14.71
CA ASN A 61 -6.82 -8.09 14.40
C ASN A 61 -5.35 -8.52 14.13
N GLY A 62 -4.38 -7.62 14.30
CA GLY A 62 -2.96 -7.92 14.06
C GLY A 62 -2.60 -8.21 12.60
N LEU A 63 -3.45 -7.76 11.65
CA LEU A 63 -3.27 -7.98 10.21
C LEU A 63 -2.87 -6.69 9.47
N ALA A 64 -2.55 -5.62 10.19
CA ALA A 64 -2.12 -4.38 9.59
C ALA A 64 -0.69 -4.51 9.04
N PRO A 65 -0.38 -3.94 7.86
CA PRO A 65 0.98 -3.91 7.35
C PRO A 65 1.88 -3.02 8.23
N ASP A 66 3.15 -3.40 8.36
CA ASP A 66 4.16 -2.67 9.15
C ASP A 66 4.46 -1.29 8.56
N ILE A 67 4.37 -1.18 7.23
CA ILE A 67 4.62 0.05 6.50
C ILE A 67 3.29 0.62 6.01
N PRO A 68 3.04 1.94 6.19
CA PRO A 68 1.84 2.58 5.65
C PRO A 68 1.70 2.36 4.14
N GLU A 69 0.46 2.10 3.68
CA GLU A 69 0.15 1.77 2.29
C GLU A 69 0.65 2.82 1.30
N ASP A 70 0.53 4.10 1.60
CA ASP A 70 0.98 5.21 0.76
C ASP A 70 2.50 5.24 0.60
N LEU A 71 3.25 4.99 1.68
CA LEU A 71 4.71 4.87 1.62
C LEU A 71 5.12 3.62 0.83
N TYR A 72 4.47 2.48 1.08
CA TYR A 72 4.69 1.25 0.34
C TYR A 72 4.45 1.44 -1.17
N MET A 73 3.36 2.10 -1.54
CA MET A 73 3.02 2.37 -2.94
C MET A 73 4.01 3.32 -3.62
N LEU A 74 4.56 4.31 -2.91
CA LEU A 74 5.62 5.17 -3.45
C LEU A 74 6.92 4.41 -3.68
N ILE A 75 7.31 3.54 -2.75
CA ILE A 75 8.48 2.68 -2.89
C ILE A 75 8.26 1.72 -4.07
N LYS A 76 7.09 1.10 -4.16
CA LYS A 76 6.72 0.22 -5.28
C LYS A 76 6.68 0.98 -6.61
N LYS A 77 6.10 2.17 -6.65
CA LYS A 77 6.07 3.01 -7.86
C LYS A 77 7.47 3.36 -8.33
N ARG A 78 8.39 3.67 -7.41
CA ARG A 78 9.80 3.86 -7.76
C ARG A 78 10.38 2.62 -8.42
N LEU A 79 10.11 1.44 -7.89
CA LEU A 79 10.57 0.18 -8.49
C LEU A 79 9.96 -0.05 -9.88
N ILE A 80 8.66 0.22 -10.06
CA ILE A 80 7.96 0.04 -11.35
C ILE A 80 8.46 1.04 -12.40
N TRP A 81 8.62 2.32 -12.08
CA TRP A 81 9.17 3.33 -13.01
C TRP A 81 10.52 2.94 -13.58
N ILE A 82 11.28 2.30 -12.76
CA ILE A 82 12.57 1.72 -13.06
C ILE A 82 12.47 0.55 -14.06
N LEU A 83 11.36 -0.21 -14.02
CA LEU A 83 11.13 -1.39 -14.86
C LEU A 83 10.51 -1.06 -16.22
N GLN A 84 9.79 0.06 -16.36
CA GLN A 84 9.08 0.43 -17.59
C GLN A 84 9.98 0.92 -18.74
N GLU A 85 11.21 1.28 -18.45
CA GLU A 85 12.13 1.78 -19.48
C GLU A 85 12.89 0.68 -20.25
N GLU A 86 12.74 -0.61 -19.87
CA GLU A 86 13.55 -1.67 -20.48
C GLU A 86 12.80 -2.65 -21.41
N ASP A 87 11.64 -2.46 -21.86
CA ASP A 87 10.92 -3.36 -22.78
C ASP A 87 9.48 -3.67 -22.32
N GLY A 88 8.53 -2.87 -22.59
CA GLY A 88 7.09 -3.12 -22.68
C GLY A 88 6.43 -4.41 -22.15
N VAL A 89 7.14 -5.22 -21.38
CA VAL A 89 6.71 -6.51 -20.83
C VAL A 89 6.72 -6.46 -19.32
N LEU A 90 5.53 -6.53 -18.77
CA LEU A 90 5.25 -6.63 -17.34
C LEU A 90 5.67 -8.01 -16.81
N THR A 91 6.95 -8.20 -16.48
CA THR A 91 7.41 -9.42 -15.81
C THR A 91 7.63 -9.17 -14.32
N THR A 92 6.95 -9.99 -13.54
CA THR A 92 6.91 -9.98 -12.07
C THR A 92 8.17 -10.60 -11.45
N THR A 93 9.35 -10.02 -11.63
CA THR A 93 10.57 -10.51 -10.98
C THR A 93 11.45 -9.37 -10.45
N PRO A 94 12.28 -9.61 -9.42
CA PRO A 94 12.95 -8.58 -8.62
C PRO A 94 14.11 -7.91 -9.36
N GLN A 95 13.80 -6.85 -10.12
CA GLN A 95 14.79 -6.17 -10.99
C GLN A 95 15.19 -4.77 -10.52
N ALA A 96 15.18 -4.49 -9.23
CA ALA A 96 15.78 -3.27 -8.68
C ALA A 96 17.28 -3.13 -9.06
N VAL A 97 17.90 -4.23 -9.46
CA VAL A 97 19.26 -4.27 -10.01
C VAL A 97 19.33 -3.70 -11.43
N ALA A 98 18.25 -3.81 -12.22
CA ALA A 98 18.24 -3.43 -13.64
C ALA A 98 18.33 -1.93 -13.87
N VAL A 99 17.82 -1.09 -12.95
CA VAL A 99 17.82 0.38 -13.13
C VAL A 99 19.05 1.06 -12.63
N ARG A 100 19.65 0.56 -11.60
CA ARG A 100 21.06 0.93 -11.42
C ARG A 100 21.84 0.62 -12.70
N LYS A 101 21.60 -0.54 -13.33
CA LYS A 101 22.18 -0.90 -14.63
C LYS A 101 21.75 0.05 -15.75
N HIS A 102 20.48 0.50 -15.81
CA HIS A 102 20.06 1.48 -16.83
C HIS A 102 20.78 2.82 -16.63
N LEU A 103 20.77 3.38 -15.42
CA LEU A 103 21.49 4.62 -15.11
C LEU A 103 23.02 4.45 -15.16
N GLU A 104 23.56 3.26 -14.90
CA GLU A 104 24.95 2.94 -15.09
C GLU A 104 25.33 2.93 -16.58
N ARG A 105 24.44 2.39 -17.45
CA ARG A 105 24.60 2.39 -18.90
C ARG A 105 24.28 3.74 -19.53
N ASN A 106 23.21 4.41 -19.06
CA ASN A 106 22.68 5.65 -19.62
C ASN A 106 22.87 6.84 -18.66
N ARG A 107 24.09 7.10 -18.23
CA ARG A 107 24.44 8.19 -17.29
C ARG A 107 24.02 9.59 -17.78
N LYS A 108 23.74 9.73 -19.07
CA LYS A 108 23.32 10.99 -19.72
C LYS A 108 21.80 11.21 -19.66
N ASP A 109 21.01 10.22 -19.23
CA ASP A 109 19.55 10.38 -19.10
C ASP A 109 19.20 11.24 -17.88
N LYS A 110 19.09 12.54 -18.16
CA LYS A 110 18.78 13.55 -17.14
C LYS A 110 17.31 13.50 -16.70
N ASP A 111 16.40 13.09 -17.59
CA ASP A 111 14.97 13.06 -17.30
C ASP A 111 14.63 11.94 -16.30
N SER A 112 15.10 10.72 -16.56
CA SER A 112 14.93 9.59 -15.64
C SER A 112 15.56 9.87 -14.29
N LYS A 113 16.75 10.46 -14.26
CA LYS A 113 17.42 10.86 -13.01
C LYS A 113 16.61 11.90 -12.25
N PHE A 114 16.07 12.90 -12.92
CA PHE A 114 15.22 13.93 -12.29
C PHE A 114 13.93 13.34 -11.69
N ARG A 115 13.24 12.47 -12.43
CA ARG A 115 12.02 11.78 -11.94
C ARG A 115 12.32 10.90 -10.74
N LEU A 116 13.45 10.19 -10.75
CA LEU A 116 13.90 9.37 -9.62
C LEU A 116 14.06 10.23 -8.35
N ILE A 117 14.76 11.35 -8.46
CA ILE A 117 14.98 12.28 -7.35
C ILE A 117 13.66 12.81 -6.78
N LEU A 118 12.68 13.11 -7.64
CA LEU A 118 11.36 13.56 -7.19
C LEU A 118 10.63 12.51 -6.35
N ILE A 119 10.65 11.23 -6.78
CA ILE A 119 10.01 10.14 -6.05
C ILE A 119 10.74 9.90 -4.72
N GLU A 120 12.07 9.85 -4.73
CA GLU A 120 12.87 9.71 -3.50
C GLU A 120 12.61 10.84 -2.50
N SER A 121 12.53 12.07 -2.97
CA SER A 121 12.20 13.22 -2.12
C SER A 121 10.82 13.08 -1.46
N ARG A 122 9.84 12.53 -2.18
CA ARG A 122 8.50 12.24 -1.63
C ARG A 122 8.55 11.13 -0.58
N ILE A 123 9.30 10.05 -0.84
CA ILE A 123 9.50 8.95 0.11
C ILE A 123 10.13 9.47 1.41
N HIS A 124 11.20 10.23 1.32
CA HIS A 124 11.87 10.80 2.50
C HIS A 124 10.97 11.75 3.29
N ARG A 125 10.18 12.57 2.60
CA ARG A 125 9.23 13.49 3.25
C ARG A 125 8.15 12.73 4.01
N LEU A 126 7.58 11.71 3.38
CA LEU A 126 6.53 10.89 3.98
C LEU A 126 7.07 10.03 5.14
N ALA A 127 8.26 9.46 5.00
CA ALA A 127 8.93 8.73 6.06
C ALA A 127 9.18 9.62 7.30
N ARG A 128 9.60 10.86 7.10
CA ARG A 128 9.79 11.83 8.17
C ARG A 128 8.47 12.11 8.90
N TYR A 129 7.39 12.31 8.18
CA TYR A 129 6.06 12.49 8.75
C TYR A 129 5.64 11.28 9.60
N TYR A 130 5.79 10.05 9.10
CA TYR A 130 5.41 8.86 9.84
C TYR A 130 6.29 8.58 11.07
N LYS A 131 7.53 9.01 11.08
CA LYS A 131 8.38 9.01 12.28
C LYS A 131 7.86 9.98 13.34
N THR A 132 7.48 11.19 12.93
CA THR A 132 6.92 12.19 13.85
C THR A 132 5.61 11.74 14.46
N VAL A 133 4.77 11.06 13.69
CA VAL A 133 3.48 10.50 14.16
C VAL A 133 3.66 9.20 14.95
N GLY A 134 4.87 8.62 14.99
CA GLY A 134 5.17 7.39 15.72
C GLY A 134 4.67 6.11 15.05
N VAL A 135 4.32 6.15 13.76
CA VAL A 135 3.91 4.97 12.98
C VAL A 135 5.13 4.16 12.52
N LEU A 136 6.22 4.84 12.21
CA LEU A 136 7.51 4.21 11.89
C LEU A 136 8.49 4.40 13.06
N PRO A 137 9.35 3.42 13.32
CA PRO A 137 10.39 3.57 14.33
C PRO A 137 11.37 4.71 13.94
N PRO A 138 11.94 5.44 14.91
CA PRO A 138 12.84 6.56 14.62
C PRO A 138 14.12 6.13 13.89
N THR A 139 14.51 4.88 14.04
CA THR A 139 15.68 4.28 13.38
C THR A 139 15.40 3.89 11.91
N TRP A 140 14.15 3.84 11.49
CA TRP A 140 13.80 3.45 10.13
C TRP A 140 14.42 4.41 9.10
N ARG A 141 15.14 3.88 8.14
CA ARG A 141 15.72 4.63 7.02
C ARG A 141 15.34 3.98 5.70
N TYR A 142 15.04 4.84 4.74
CA TYR A 142 14.85 4.38 3.37
C TYR A 142 16.23 4.26 2.71
N GLU A 143 16.56 3.06 2.25
CA GLU A 143 17.77 2.79 1.49
C GLU A 143 17.38 2.24 0.12
N SER A 144 17.94 2.83 -0.92
CA SER A 144 17.60 2.43 -2.30
C SER A 144 18.06 1.01 -2.64
N ALA A 145 19.10 0.52 -1.98
CA ALA A 145 19.64 -0.82 -2.18
C ALA A 145 18.72 -1.92 -1.62
N THR A 146 18.06 -1.65 -0.48
CA THR A 146 17.20 -2.60 0.22
C THR A 146 15.71 -2.39 -0.09
N ALA A 147 15.38 -1.45 -0.98
CA ALA A 147 13.99 -1.14 -1.33
C ALA A 147 13.24 -2.34 -1.93
N SER A 148 13.93 -3.22 -2.65
CA SER A 148 13.35 -4.44 -3.23
C SER A 148 12.87 -5.43 -2.15
N THR A 149 13.57 -5.54 -1.02
CA THR A 149 13.18 -6.44 0.07
C THR A 149 11.96 -5.94 0.84
N ILE A 150 11.71 -4.63 0.81
CA ILE A 150 10.54 -4.03 1.46
C ILE A 150 9.26 -4.32 0.68
N VAL A 151 9.35 -4.55 -0.63
CA VAL A 151 8.22 -4.66 -1.56
C VAL A 151 8.05 -6.07 -2.12
N SER A 152 8.98 -6.98 -1.80
CA SER A 152 8.89 -8.41 -2.18
C SER A 152 7.72 -9.14 -1.50
#